data_4a3ff128620ebc6ca00db58ef4d93ac4
#
_entry.id   4a3ff128620ebc6ca00db58ef4d93ac4
#
_cell.length_a   1.000
_cell.length_b   1.000
_cell.length_c   1.000
_cell.angle_alpha   90.00
_cell.angle_beta   90.00
_cell.angle_gamma   90.00
#
_symmetry.space_group_name_H-M   'P 1'
#
loop_
_entity.id
_entity.type
_entity.pdbx_description
1 polymer ?
#
loop_
_entity_poly.entity_id
_entity_poly.type
_entity_poly.pdbx_seq_one_letter_code
_entity_poly.pdbx_strand_id
1 'polypeptide(L)'
;MPDTANPETHLRGSVLVLLQFDVAEAIRLDRLQELIRARTVQQPSLKHPAPGYVRYQRPPVVERLETLVLESGEQLHGEIKYYDYGVVSVVYELPFADGWSKLIRLASRWVWEVDFAAQATAIVRRSLERAAAALVKPYGGWLSEDYLIFHIVEIAGSLTVPELIQQHGARIAQVVRGDTGQLAESECNEVLQSKISYYANDLTVIGWNAAFLYDSTTGAETAIQLLEYANSQLLEFRHYDDLLTEELERVYKLLDEGTGILAQWKLARSATRLHTVLLDVAELTEHSDNAIKFLSDMFAARLYRLAALKVGVPDYKDLVTRKVHTAEELYRFMVDQFNQSRAFFLELTVVIILVIELVYLFKGKLF
;
A
#
# COMPACT_ATOMS: atom_id res chain seq x y z
N MET A 1 5.65 3.89 -52.51
CA MET A 1 6.97 4.35 -51.99
C MET A 1 7.30 3.48 -50.79
N PRO A 2 8.46 2.82 -50.76
CA PRO A 2 8.81 2.05 -49.55
C PRO A 2 9.04 2.99 -48.40
N ASP A 3 8.38 2.66 -47.30
CA ASP A 3 8.48 3.30 -45.98
C ASP A 3 9.96 3.29 -45.56
N THR A 4 10.61 4.43 -45.56
CA THR A 4 11.95 4.57 -45.01
C THR A 4 11.76 4.49 -43.49
N ALA A 5 11.87 3.26 -42.97
CA ALA A 5 11.90 3.01 -41.54
C ALA A 5 12.97 3.91 -40.90
N ASN A 6 12.54 4.96 -40.26
CA ASN A 6 13.38 5.77 -39.39
C ASN A 6 14.02 4.79 -38.39
N PRO A 7 15.36 4.72 -38.22
CA PRO A 7 15.97 3.76 -37.32
C PRO A 7 15.35 3.95 -35.92
N GLU A 8 14.71 2.87 -35.43
CA GLU A 8 14.00 2.90 -34.16
C GLU A 8 15.00 3.29 -33.10
N THR A 9 14.70 4.36 -32.32
CA THR A 9 15.57 4.85 -31.25
C THR A 9 15.76 3.75 -30.21
N HIS A 10 17.01 3.30 -30.05
CA HIS A 10 17.35 2.21 -29.15
C HIS A 10 17.30 2.67 -27.70
N LEU A 11 16.63 1.89 -26.85
CA LEU A 11 16.49 2.09 -25.40
C LEU A 11 17.22 0.97 -24.68
N ARG A 12 17.88 1.29 -23.57
CA ARG A 12 18.47 0.32 -22.66
C ARG A 12 18.08 0.62 -21.22
N GLY A 13 17.67 -0.39 -20.49
CA GLY A 13 17.25 -0.27 -19.09
C GLY A 13 16.70 -1.58 -18.56
N SER A 14 15.68 -1.49 -17.71
CA SER A 14 14.95 -2.63 -17.15
C SER A 14 13.47 -2.29 -16.94
N VAL A 15 12.65 -3.33 -16.91
CA VAL A 15 11.24 -3.24 -16.50
C VAL A 15 11.08 -3.95 -15.19
N LEU A 16 10.59 -3.24 -14.19
CA LEU A 16 10.34 -3.76 -12.84
C LEU A 16 8.84 -4.01 -12.67
N VAL A 17 8.50 -5.15 -12.07
CA VAL A 17 7.15 -5.47 -11.62
C VAL A 17 7.19 -5.52 -10.10
N LEU A 18 6.49 -4.60 -9.46
CA LEU A 18 6.32 -4.55 -8.01
C LEU A 18 5.00 -5.24 -7.67
N LEU A 19 5.04 -6.18 -6.75
CA LEU A 19 3.87 -6.92 -6.27
C LEU A 19 3.89 -6.90 -4.75
N GLN A 20 2.97 -6.19 -4.15
CA GLN A 20 2.92 -5.99 -2.71
C GLN A 20 1.74 -6.71 -2.09
N PHE A 21 1.95 -7.27 -0.92
CA PHE A 21 0.98 -8.06 -0.17
C PHE A 21 0.97 -7.58 1.27
N ASP A 22 -0.20 -7.25 1.79
CA ASP A 22 -0.41 -6.99 3.20
C ASP A 22 -0.72 -8.31 3.91
N VAL A 23 0.25 -8.82 4.68
CA VAL A 23 0.24 -10.20 5.16
C VAL A 23 0.07 -10.34 6.68
N ALA A 24 0.34 -9.29 7.44
CA ALA A 24 0.30 -9.30 8.90
C ALA A 24 0.25 -7.87 9.45
N GLU A 25 -0.12 -7.69 10.73
CA GLU A 25 -0.05 -6.38 11.39
C GLU A 25 1.40 -5.85 11.47
N ALA A 26 2.39 -6.73 11.67
CA ALA A 26 3.79 -6.37 11.64
C ALA A 26 4.70 -7.59 11.36
N ILE A 27 5.94 -7.33 10.92
CA ILE A 27 6.99 -8.33 10.76
C ILE A 27 8.19 -7.95 11.63
N ARG A 28 8.61 -8.84 12.53
CA ARG A 28 9.82 -8.66 13.34
C ARG A 28 11.04 -8.93 12.50
N LEU A 29 11.60 -7.88 11.90
CA LEU A 29 12.72 -8.00 10.96
C LEU A 29 13.97 -8.64 11.58
N ASP A 30 14.27 -8.36 12.85
CA ASP A 30 15.41 -8.97 13.55
C ASP A 30 15.29 -10.51 13.60
N ARG A 31 14.09 -11.00 13.97
CA ARG A 31 13.81 -12.42 14.01
C ARG A 31 13.77 -13.05 12.62
N LEU A 32 13.26 -12.30 11.64
CA LEU A 32 13.24 -12.74 10.25
C LEU A 32 14.65 -12.96 9.71
N GLN A 33 15.59 -12.06 9.99
CA GLN A 33 17.00 -12.18 9.59
C GLN A 33 17.64 -13.46 10.14
N GLU A 34 17.36 -13.81 11.38
CA GLU A 34 17.84 -15.06 12.00
C GLU A 34 17.29 -16.30 11.28
N LEU A 35 16.00 -16.28 10.89
CA LEU A 35 15.31 -17.42 10.29
C LEU A 35 15.74 -17.69 8.84
N ILE A 36 15.85 -16.65 8.02
CA ILE A 36 16.07 -16.79 6.56
C ILE A 36 17.52 -16.50 6.14
N ARG A 37 18.40 -16.10 7.09
CA ARG A 37 19.79 -15.69 6.83
C ARG A 37 19.92 -14.64 5.71
N ALA A 38 18.91 -13.78 5.58
CA ALA A 38 18.82 -12.77 4.54
C ALA A 38 19.69 -11.54 4.83
N ARG A 39 19.90 -10.73 3.78
CA ARG A 39 20.65 -9.48 3.88
C ARG A 39 19.70 -8.31 4.10
N THR A 40 20.14 -7.31 4.87
CA THR A 40 19.47 -6.01 4.95
C THR A 40 19.87 -5.16 3.74
N VAL A 41 18.93 -4.47 3.12
CA VAL A 41 19.25 -3.50 2.04
C VAL A 41 20.02 -2.34 2.66
N GLN A 42 21.12 -1.96 1.99
CA GLN A 42 21.73 -0.67 2.28
C GLN A 42 20.75 0.44 1.84
N GLN A 43 20.60 1.46 2.68
CA GLN A 43 19.79 2.62 2.33
C GLN A 43 20.34 3.26 1.05
N PRO A 44 19.47 3.71 0.11
CA PRO A 44 19.94 4.43 -1.06
C PRO A 44 20.67 5.69 -0.61
N SER A 45 21.75 6.02 -1.32
CA SER A 45 22.37 7.31 -1.16
C SER A 45 21.45 8.35 -1.79
N LEU A 46 20.81 9.17 -0.97
CA LEU A 46 20.09 10.34 -1.48
C LEU A 46 21.06 11.21 -2.27
N LYS A 47 20.60 11.82 -3.37
CA LYS A 47 21.41 12.73 -4.22
C LYS A 47 22.08 13.85 -3.42
N HIS A 48 21.53 14.18 -2.25
CA HIS A 48 22.15 15.06 -1.24
C HIS A 48 22.22 14.32 0.10
N PRO A 49 23.35 14.39 0.83
CA PRO A 49 23.45 13.78 2.14
C PRO A 49 22.40 14.39 3.07
N ALA A 50 21.40 13.59 3.40
CA ALA A 50 20.41 13.96 4.37
C ALA A 50 21.06 14.15 5.75
N PRO A 51 20.65 15.14 6.54
CA PRO A 51 21.00 15.17 7.95
C PRO A 51 20.65 13.82 8.57
N GLY A 52 21.51 13.26 9.43
CA GLY A 52 21.56 11.87 9.85
C GLY A 52 20.31 11.27 10.56
N TYR A 53 19.17 11.97 10.55
CA TYR A 53 17.87 11.56 11.07
C TYR A 53 16.88 11.06 9.99
N VAL A 54 17.23 11.11 8.69
CA VAL A 54 16.46 10.48 7.62
C VAL A 54 16.97 9.06 7.43
N ARG A 55 16.62 8.22 8.37
CA ARG A 55 16.79 6.77 8.25
C ARG A 55 15.41 6.16 8.26
N TYR A 56 15.11 5.27 7.30
CA TYR A 56 14.11 4.24 7.58
C TYR A 56 14.41 3.73 8.99
N GLN A 57 13.45 3.84 9.90
CA GLN A 57 13.70 3.38 11.28
C GLN A 57 14.16 1.93 11.28
N ARG A 58 13.72 1.15 10.29
CA ARG A 58 14.13 -0.23 10.04
C ARG A 58 14.16 -0.50 8.53
N PRO A 59 15.34 -0.66 7.91
CA PRO A 59 15.42 -1.02 6.50
C PRO A 59 14.83 -2.42 6.27
N PRO A 60 14.17 -2.64 5.10
CA PRO A 60 13.56 -3.93 4.79
C PRO A 60 14.63 -5.04 4.71
N VAL A 61 14.22 -6.24 5.08
CA VAL A 61 15.01 -7.46 4.88
C VAL A 61 14.75 -7.97 3.47
N VAL A 62 15.80 -8.36 2.74
CA VAL A 62 15.70 -8.79 1.35
C VAL A 62 16.27 -10.19 1.16
N GLU A 63 15.52 -11.00 0.42
CA GLU A 63 15.92 -12.33 -0.03
C GLU A 63 15.86 -12.40 -1.56
N ARG A 64 16.85 -12.99 -2.22
CA ARG A 64 16.79 -13.24 -3.66
C ARG A 64 15.88 -14.40 -3.96
N LEU A 65 15.08 -14.24 -5.00
CA LEU A 65 14.22 -15.30 -5.54
C LEU A 65 14.92 -16.04 -6.68
N GLU A 66 14.43 -17.24 -6.96
CA GLU A 66 14.79 -17.95 -8.20
C GLU A 66 14.28 -17.17 -9.42
N THR A 67 14.98 -17.31 -10.55
CA THR A 67 14.57 -16.67 -11.80
C THR A 67 13.20 -17.19 -12.24
N LEU A 68 12.27 -16.28 -12.43
CA LEU A 68 10.95 -16.59 -12.99
C LEU A 68 11.03 -16.62 -14.51
N VAL A 69 10.57 -17.69 -15.10
CA VAL A 69 10.45 -17.83 -16.57
C VAL A 69 8.97 -17.75 -16.94
N LEU A 70 8.59 -16.71 -17.70
CA LEU A 70 7.23 -16.56 -18.19
C LEU A 70 6.96 -17.54 -19.36
N GLU A 71 5.69 -17.84 -19.63
CA GLU A 71 5.28 -18.68 -20.77
C GLU A 71 5.78 -18.14 -22.13
N SER A 72 5.93 -16.83 -22.22
CA SER A 72 6.49 -16.12 -23.38
C SER A 72 8.02 -16.20 -23.49
N GLY A 73 8.69 -16.84 -22.51
CA GLY A 73 10.13 -17.10 -22.52
C GLY A 73 11.00 -16.03 -21.88
N GLU A 74 10.42 -14.91 -21.38
CA GLU A 74 11.17 -13.91 -20.63
C GLU A 74 11.65 -14.49 -19.30
N GLN A 75 12.90 -14.16 -18.94
CA GLN A 75 13.51 -14.52 -17.65
C GLN A 75 13.61 -13.30 -16.77
N LEU A 76 12.90 -13.33 -15.64
CA LEU A 76 12.86 -12.25 -14.66
C LEU A 76 13.69 -12.61 -13.43
N HIS A 77 14.56 -11.70 -13.04
CA HIS A 77 15.26 -11.80 -11.76
C HIS A 77 14.35 -11.26 -10.65
N GLY A 78 14.26 -12.00 -9.55
CA GLY A 78 13.34 -11.65 -8.48
C GLY A 78 14.03 -11.42 -7.14
N GLU A 79 13.45 -10.54 -6.35
CA GLU A 79 13.74 -10.40 -4.93
C GLU A 79 12.44 -10.21 -4.15
N ILE A 80 12.47 -10.63 -2.87
CA ILE A 80 11.37 -10.41 -1.93
C ILE A 80 11.89 -9.54 -0.79
N LYS A 81 11.13 -8.49 -0.47
CA LYS A 81 11.40 -7.53 0.59
C LYS A 81 10.34 -7.63 1.66
N TYR A 82 10.77 -7.58 2.92
CA TYR A 82 9.89 -7.65 4.07
C TYR A 82 9.99 -6.33 4.83
N TYR A 83 8.85 -5.69 5.05
CA TYR A 83 8.75 -4.43 5.78
C TYR A 83 8.23 -4.67 7.19
N ASP A 84 8.68 -3.90 8.16
CA ASP A 84 8.31 -4.04 9.58
C ASP A 84 6.81 -3.80 9.84
N TYR A 85 6.15 -3.01 8.99
CA TYR A 85 4.71 -2.73 9.04
C TYR A 85 3.82 -3.79 8.36
N GLY A 86 4.32 -5.00 8.13
CA GLY A 86 3.48 -6.14 7.71
C GLY A 86 3.38 -6.36 6.21
N VAL A 87 3.92 -5.48 5.39
CA VAL A 87 3.91 -5.62 3.93
C VAL A 87 5.08 -6.45 3.44
N VAL A 88 4.83 -7.30 2.46
CA VAL A 88 5.83 -8.04 1.69
C VAL A 88 5.76 -7.60 0.24
N SER A 89 6.90 -7.19 -0.33
CA SER A 89 7.03 -6.79 -1.73
C SER A 89 7.86 -7.78 -2.51
N VAL A 90 7.33 -8.31 -3.60
CA VAL A 90 8.06 -9.10 -4.59
C VAL A 90 8.37 -8.19 -5.77
N VAL A 91 9.64 -8.09 -6.09
CA VAL A 91 10.12 -7.28 -7.22
C VAL A 91 10.73 -8.19 -8.25
N TYR A 92 10.17 -8.18 -9.46
CA TYR A 92 10.76 -8.84 -10.62
C TYR A 92 11.37 -7.81 -11.56
N GLU A 93 12.54 -8.11 -12.10
CA GLU A 93 13.25 -7.29 -13.06
C GLU A 93 13.52 -8.04 -14.36
N LEU A 94 13.12 -7.43 -15.48
CA LEU A 94 13.46 -7.83 -16.84
C LEU A 94 14.45 -6.82 -17.44
N PRO A 95 15.70 -7.19 -17.73
CA PRO A 95 16.59 -6.37 -18.55
C PRO A 95 15.98 -6.09 -19.92
N PHE A 96 16.00 -4.84 -20.36
CA PHE A 96 15.42 -4.39 -21.62
C PHE A 96 16.46 -3.67 -22.49
N ALA A 97 16.54 -4.07 -23.76
CA ALA A 97 17.38 -3.45 -24.76
C ALA A 97 16.74 -3.59 -26.14
N ASP A 98 15.89 -2.60 -26.52
CA ASP A 98 15.15 -2.61 -27.79
C ASP A 98 14.58 -1.20 -28.10
N GLY A 99 13.70 -1.09 -29.11
CA GLY A 99 13.05 0.17 -29.49
C GLY A 99 11.74 0.45 -28.73
N TRP A 100 11.22 1.67 -28.96
CA TRP A 100 9.96 2.13 -28.36
C TRP A 100 8.77 1.24 -28.66
N SER A 101 8.65 0.74 -29.90
CA SER A 101 7.52 -0.12 -30.30
C SER A 101 7.45 -1.40 -29.48
N LYS A 102 8.60 -1.97 -29.12
CA LYS A 102 8.65 -3.16 -28.28
C LYS A 102 8.34 -2.83 -26.82
N LEU A 103 8.85 -1.69 -26.31
CA LEU A 103 8.55 -1.23 -24.96
C LEU A 103 7.05 -0.98 -24.77
N ILE A 104 6.39 -0.32 -25.73
CA ILE A 104 4.94 -0.06 -25.69
C ILE A 104 4.15 -1.38 -25.70
N ARG A 105 4.49 -2.33 -26.57
CA ARG A 105 3.83 -3.65 -26.58
C ARG A 105 4.05 -4.43 -25.30
N LEU A 106 5.25 -4.37 -24.72
CA LEU A 106 5.56 -4.99 -23.44
C LEU A 106 4.73 -4.36 -22.32
N ALA A 107 4.65 -3.02 -22.29
CA ALA A 107 3.87 -2.28 -21.33
C ALA A 107 2.38 -2.66 -21.39
N SER A 108 1.79 -2.67 -22.59
CA SER A 108 0.39 -3.05 -22.78
C SER A 108 0.11 -4.47 -22.28
N ARG A 109 0.96 -5.43 -22.67
CA ARG A 109 0.80 -6.82 -22.24
C ARG A 109 0.94 -6.98 -20.73
N TRP A 110 1.93 -6.34 -20.12
CA TRP A 110 2.22 -6.53 -18.69
C TRP A 110 1.26 -5.79 -17.78
N VAL A 111 0.75 -4.64 -18.20
CA VAL A 111 -0.26 -3.90 -17.41
C VAL A 111 -1.62 -4.61 -17.43
N TRP A 112 -2.00 -5.30 -18.53
CA TRP A 112 -3.37 -5.76 -18.70
C TRP A 112 -3.56 -7.27 -18.85
N GLU A 113 -2.53 -8.02 -19.29
CA GLU A 113 -2.71 -9.40 -19.72
C GLU A 113 -1.98 -10.42 -18.83
N VAL A 114 -0.91 -10.01 -18.13
CA VAL A 114 -0.10 -10.92 -17.31
C VAL A 114 -0.49 -10.85 -15.85
N ASP A 115 -1.00 -11.95 -15.30
CA ASP A 115 -1.29 -12.08 -13.87
C ASP A 115 -0.01 -12.48 -13.09
N PHE A 116 0.78 -11.48 -12.72
CA PHE A 116 1.93 -11.68 -11.86
C PHE A 116 1.55 -11.98 -10.42
N ALA A 117 0.37 -11.51 -9.96
CA ALA A 117 -0.05 -11.65 -8.58
C ALA A 117 -0.27 -13.12 -8.19
N ALA A 118 -0.84 -13.94 -9.08
CA ALA A 118 -1.04 -15.37 -8.83
C ALA A 118 0.29 -16.11 -8.61
N GLN A 119 1.31 -15.80 -9.41
CA GLN A 119 2.64 -16.41 -9.31
C GLN A 119 3.36 -15.94 -8.03
N ALA A 120 3.34 -14.64 -7.75
CA ALA A 120 3.95 -14.05 -6.56
C ALA A 120 3.29 -14.54 -5.26
N THR A 121 1.96 -14.71 -5.23
CA THR A 121 1.22 -15.23 -4.07
C THR A 121 1.76 -16.57 -3.60
N ALA A 122 2.04 -17.50 -4.53
CA ALA A 122 2.59 -18.82 -4.18
C ALA A 122 3.99 -18.71 -3.56
N ILE A 123 4.82 -17.78 -4.05
CA ILE A 123 6.16 -17.53 -3.54
C ILE A 123 6.09 -16.89 -2.15
N VAL A 124 5.28 -15.85 -1.99
CA VAL A 124 5.08 -15.16 -0.71
C VAL A 124 4.58 -16.15 0.35
N ARG A 125 3.58 -16.98 0.01
CA ARG A 125 3.06 -18.00 0.95
C ARG A 125 4.14 -18.94 1.44
N ARG A 126 4.96 -19.50 0.54
CA ARG A 126 6.08 -20.39 0.88
C ARG A 126 7.14 -19.69 1.73
N SER A 127 7.42 -18.42 1.44
CA SER A 127 8.39 -17.62 2.20
C SER A 127 7.87 -17.29 3.61
N LEU A 128 6.58 -16.96 3.74
CA LEU A 128 5.96 -16.71 5.04
C LEU A 128 5.81 -17.95 5.91
N GLU A 129 5.64 -19.14 5.34
CA GLU A 129 5.68 -20.40 6.10
C GLU A 129 7.04 -20.57 6.82
N ARG A 130 8.14 -20.23 6.14
CA ARG A 130 9.49 -20.23 6.74
C ARG A 130 9.67 -19.10 7.78
N ALA A 131 9.00 -18.00 7.59
CA ALA A 131 9.09 -16.78 8.39
C ALA A 131 7.99 -16.68 9.48
N ALA A 132 7.14 -17.70 9.66
CA ALA A 132 5.93 -17.64 10.49
C ALA A 132 6.18 -17.14 11.92
N ALA A 133 7.32 -17.50 12.54
CA ALA A 133 7.67 -17.05 13.89
C ALA A 133 8.06 -15.56 13.99
N ALA A 134 8.25 -14.87 12.86
CA ALA A 134 8.52 -13.43 12.79
C ALA A 134 7.25 -12.59 12.57
N LEU A 135 6.13 -13.21 12.17
CA LEU A 135 4.88 -12.51 11.92
C LEU A 135 4.15 -12.18 13.22
N VAL A 136 3.59 -10.99 13.29
CA VAL A 136 2.72 -10.52 14.37
C VAL A 136 1.30 -10.43 13.82
N LYS A 137 0.36 -11.18 14.39
CA LYS A 137 -1.04 -11.24 13.95
C LYS A 137 -1.20 -11.42 12.43
N PRO A 138 -0.74 -12.55 11.85
CA PRO A 138 -0.85 -12.77 10.42
C PRO A 138 -2.31 -12.77 9.96
N TYR A 139 -2.56 -12.22 8.77
CA TYR A 139 -3.89 -12.13 8.19
C TYR A 139 -4.29 -13.43 7.50
N GLY A 140 -5.59 -13.75 7.56
CA GLY A 140 -6.16 -14.96 6.93
C GLY A 140 -6.34 -14.84 5.42
N GLY A 141 -6.51 -13.64 4.91
CA GLY A 141 -6.55 -13.27 3.49
C GLY A 141 -5.67 -12.04 3.28
N TRP A 142 -5.08 -11.90 2.09
CA TRP A 142 -4.18 -10.80 1.78
C TRP A 142 -4.78 -9.91 0.69
N LEU A 143 -4.69 -8.61 0.89
CA LEU A 143 -4.80 -7.65 -0.20
C LEU A 143 -3.48 -7.61 -0.96
N SER A 144 -3.55 -7.31 -2.24
CA SER A 144 -2.37 -7.12 -3.08
C SER A 144 -2.51 -5.92 -3.99
N GLU A 145 -1.37 -5.32 -4.30
CA GLU A 145 -1.20 -4.26 -5.29
C GLU A 145 -0.08 -4.63 -6.24
N ASP A 146 -0.24 -4.29 -7.51
CA ASP A 146 0.78 -4.40 -8.53
C ASP A 146 1.09 -3.02 -9.14
N TYR A 147 2.35 -2.82 -9.49
CA TYR A 147 2.80 -1.59 -10.11
C TYR A 147 4.00 -1.85 -11.01
N LEU A 148 4.03 -1.25 -12.20
CA LEU A 148 5.13 -1.42 -13.14
C LEU A 148 6.03 -0.18 -13.21
N ILE A 149 7.33 -0.40 -13.33
CA ILE A 149 8.30 0.67 -13.51
C ILE A 149 9.15 0.39 -14.75
N PHE A 150 9.03 1.25 -15.77
CA PHE A 150 9.82 1.23 -16.97
C PHE A 150 11.03 2.13 -16.78
N HIS A 151 12.13 1.56 -16.29
CA HIS A 151 13.37 2.29 -16.00
C HIS A 151 14.31 2.23 -17.21
N ILE A 152 14.50 3.35 -17.87
CA ILE A 152 15.40 3.50 -19.02
C ILE A 152 16.65 4.27 -18.58
N VAL A 153 17.79 3.64 -18.73
CA VAL A 153 19.10 4.20 -18.36
C VAL A 153 19.70 4.98 -19.52
N GLU A 154 19.45 4.52 -20.75
CA GLU A 154 20.07 5.06 -21.95
C GLU A 154 19.07 5.14 -23.10
N ILE A 155 19.03 6.31 -23.73
CA ILE A 155 18.28 6.56 -24.97
C ILE A 155 19.28 7.03 -26.01
N ALA A 156 19.28 6.44 -27.22
CA ALA A 156 20.17 6.85 -28.29
C ALA A 156 19.98 8.36 -28.58
N GLY A 157 21.11 9.10 -28.57
CA GLY A 157 21.14 10.54 -28.81
C GLY A 157 21.30 11.41 -27.56
N SER A 158 21.35 10.84 -26.36
CA SER A 158 21.56 11.58 -25.07
C SER A 158 20.68 12.82 -24.94
N LEU A 159 19.36 12.64 -25.00
CA LEU A 159 18.37 13.71 -25.02
C LEU A 159 18.25 14.41 -23.66
N THR A 160 18.09 15.72 -23.68
CA THR A 160 17.59 16.47 -22.53
C THR A 160 16.09 16.20 -22.32
N VAL A 161 15.57 16.46 -21.10
CA VAL A 161 14.15 16.25 -20.80
C VAL A 161 13.19 16.98 -21.76
N PRO A 162 13.41 18.27 -22.10
CA PRO A 162 12.57 18.94 -23.09
C PRO A 162 12.58 18.25 -24.47
N GLU A 163 13.76 17.84 -24.95
CA GLU A 163 13.90 17.13 -26.22
C GLU A 163 13.24 15.75 -26.17
N LEU A 164 13.42 15.01 -25.07
CA LEU A 164 12.80 13.71 -24.85
C LEU A 164 11.26 13.81 -24.89
N ILE A 165 10.69 14.80 -24.20
CA ILE A 165 9.24 15.02 -24.18
C ILE A 165 8.76 15.45 -25.56
N GLN A 166 9.48 16.35 -26.25
CA GLN A 166 9.09 16.81 -27.57
C GLN A 166 9.10 15.68 -28.62
N GLN A 167 10.10 14.80 -28.58
CA GLN A 167 10.27 13.73 -29.56
C GLN A 167 9.49 12.46 -29.22
N HIS A 168 9.37 12.15 -27.92
CA HIS A 168 8.86 10.85 -27.45
C HIS A 168 7.76 10.95 -26.40
N GLY A 169 7.23 12.13 -26.09
CA GLY A 169 6.22 12.31 -25.04
C GLY A 169 4.98 11.44 -25.25
N ALA A 170 4.46 11.34 -26.48
CA ALA A 170 3.33 10.47 -26.78
C ALA A 170 3.64 8.98 -26.52
N ARG A 171 4.86 8.52 -26.82
CA ARG A 171 5.31 7.15 -26.57
C ARG A 171 5.47 6.86 -25.08
N ILE A 172 5.99 7.84 -24.31
CA ILE A 172 6.05 7.78 -22.84
C ILE A 172 4.65 7.64 -22.28
N ALA A 173 3.69 8.45 -22.76
CA ALA A 173 2.31 8.37 -22.33
C ALA A 173 1.68 6.99 -22.62
N GLN A 174 1.94 6.42 -23.82
CA GLN A 174 1.49 5.05 -24.15
C GLN A 174 2.08 4.00 -23.21
N VAL A 175 3.38 4.09 -22.88
CA VAL A 175 4.03 3.17 -21.92
C VAL A 175 3.39 3.26 -20.55
N VAL A 176 3.18 4.49 -20.04
CA VAL A 176 2.59 4.72 -18.69
C VAL A 176 1.12 4.27 -18.62
N ARG A 177 0.37 4.39 -19.74
CA ARG A 177 -1.02 3.90 -19.83
C ARG A 177 -1.12 2.40 -20.15
N GLY A 178 -0.03 1.79 -20.62
CA GLY A 178 -0.06 0.42 -21.12
C GLY A 178 -0.94 0.28 -22.37
N ASP A 179 -0.95 1.27 -23.24
CA ASP A 179 -1.80 1.30 -24.44
C ASP A 179 -0.96 1.35 -25.71
N THR A 180 -1.29 0.50 -26.68
CA THR A 180 -0.64 0.45 -28.01
C THR A 180 -1.27 1.41 -29.00
N GLY A 181 -2.48 1.90 -28.74
CA GLY A 181 -3.20 2.84 -29.58
C GLY A 181 -2.61 4.25 -29.56
N GLN A 182 -2.93 5.05 -30.56
CA GLN A 182 -2.56 6.45 -30.55
C GLN A 182 -3.46 7.20 -29.57
N LEU A 183 -2.87 7.70 -28.47
CA LEU A 183 -3.58 8.50 -27.47
C LEU A 183 -3.94 9.87 -28.03
N ALA A 184 -5.06 10.43 -27.59
CA ALA A 184 -5.42 11.82 -27.86
C ALA A 184 -4.40 12.79 -27.23
N GLU A 185 -4.22 13.96 -27.83
CA GLU A 185 -3.27 14.96 -27.29
C GLU A 185 -3.60 15.37 -25.84
N SER A 186 -4.88 15.49 -25.51
CA SER A 186 -5.33 15.79 -24.14
C SER A 186 -4.90 14.71 -23.15
N GLU A 187 -4.95 13.44 -23.55
CA GLU A 187 -4.55 12.30 -22.72
C GLU A 187 -3.02 12.26 -22.55
N CYS A 188 -2.27 12.48 -23.63
CA CYS A 188 -0.81 12.61 -23.54
C CYS A 188 -0.41 13.73 -22.59
N ASN A 189 -1.06 14.88 -22.68
CA ASN A 189 -0.80 16.03 -21.81
C ASN A 189 -1.15 15.73 -20.35
N GLU A 190 -2.26 15.03 -20.06
CA GLU A 190 -2.63 14.61 -18.71
C GLU A 190 -1.55 13.72 -18.09
N VAL A 191 -1.10 12.69 -18.80
CA VAL A 191 -0.03 11.81 -18.33
C VAL A 191 1.25 12.60 -18.09
N LEU A 192 1.65 13.46 -19.02
CA LEU A 192 2.89 14.24 -18.92
C LEU A 192 2.83 15.38 -17.89
N GLN A 193 1.64 15.79 -17.40
CA GLN A 193 1.52 16.69 -16.25
C GLN A 193 2.09 16.05 -14.96
N SER A 194 2.12 14.71 -14.88
CA SER A 194 2.63 13.94 -13.75
C SER A 194 4.14 13.69 -13.85
N LYS A 195 4.88 14.59 -14.50
CA LYS A 195 6.33 14.49 -14.64
C LYS A 195 7.05 15.29 -13.56
N ILE A 196 8.20 14.78 -13.15
CA ILE A 196 9.14 15.47 -12.25
C ILE A 196 10.57 15.18 -12.69
N SER A 197 11.44 16.17 -12.62
CA SER A 197 12.86 16.08 -12.93
C SER A 197 13.67 16.90 -11.93
N TYR A 198 14.87 16.46 -11.62
CA TYR A 198 15.82 17.21 -10.79
C TYR A 198 16.91 17.84 -11.65
N TYR A 199 17.47 17.09 -12.61
CA TYR A 199 18.44 17.56 -13.58
C TYR A 199 17.82 17.68 -14.97
N ALA A 200 18.58 18.23 -15.92
CA ALA A 200 18.13 18.37 -17.31
C ALA A 200 18.02 17.03 -18.07
N ASN A 201 18.58 15.97 -17.52
CA ASN A 201 18.70 14.64 -18.14
C ASN A 201 18.12 13.51 -17.27
N ASP A 202 17.28 13.81 -16.29
CA ASP A 202 16.49 12.82 -15.56
C ASP A 202 14.99 13.14 -15.67
N LEU A 203 14.16 12.13 -15.81
CA LEU A 203 12.70 12.27 -15.93
C LEU A 203 12.01 11.12 -15.23
N THR A 204 11.04 11.45 -14.39
CA THR A 204 10.07 10.49 -13.85
C THR A 204 8.68 10.93 -14.26
N VAL A 205 7.90 10.06 -14.90
CA VAL A 205 6.48 10.24 -15.26
C VAL A 205 5.68 9.18 -14.53
N ILE A 206 4.72 9.57 -13.70
CA ILE A 206 4.00 8.68 -12.80
C ILE A 206 2.54 8.56 -13.23
N GLY A 207 2.09 7.34 -13.50
CA GLY A 207 0.70 6.99 -13.74
C GLY A 207 0.09 6.20 -12.60
N TRP A 208 -1.15 5.73 -12.81
CA TRP A 208 -1.88 4.92 -11.82
C TRP A 208 -1.25 3.53 -11.63
N ASN A 209 -1.02 2.77 -12.71
CA ASN A 209 -0.52 1.39 -12.67
C ASN A 209 0.96 1.28 -13.06
N ALA A 210 1.55 2.35 -13.60
CA ALA A 210 2.92 2.30 -14.10
C ALA A 210 3.60 3.67 -14.05
N ALA A 211 4.94 3.64 -13.96
CA ALA A 211 5.80 4.82 -14.11
C ALA A 211 6.86 4.60 -15.19
N PHE A 212 7.24 5.69 -15.84
CA PHE A 212 8.39 5.74 -16.73
C PHE A 212 9.50 6.57 -16.06
N LEU A 213 10.69 5.98 -15.92
CA LEU A 213 11.87 6.62 -15.36
C LEU A 213 12.98 6.67 -16.41
N TYR A 214 13.54 7.85 -16.62
CA TYR A 214 14.77 8.04 -17.38
C TYR A 214 15.82 8.64 -16.44
N ASP A 215 16.75 7.82 -15.98
CA ASP A 215 17.84 8.20 -15.08
C ASP A 215 18.89 7.08 -15.05
N SER A 216 20.09 7.39 -14.56
CA SER A 216 21.09 6.39 -14.23
C SER A 216 20.56 5.36 -13.22
N THR A 217 21.17 4.19 -13.18
CA THR A 217 20.79 3.13 -12.23
C THR A 217 20.77 3.65 -10.78
N THR A 218 21.83 4.34 -10.36
CA THR A 218 21.92 4.92 -9.00
C THR A 218 20.93 6.08 -8.79
N GLY A 219 20.68 6.89 -9.84
CA GLY A 219 19.75 8.02 -9.76
C GLY A 219 18.29 7.56 -9.56
N ALA A 220 17.91 6.48 -10.21
CA ALA A 220 16.55 5.94 -10.15
C ALA A 220 16.22 5.22 -8.83
N GLU A 221 17.22 4.73 -8.07
CA GLU A 221 16.98 3.96 -6.84
C GLU A 221 16.02 4.64 -5.86
N THR A 222 16.21 5.94 -5.63
CA THR A 222 15.32 6.71 -4.74
C THR A 222 13.89 6.79 -5.28
N ALA A 223 13.75 7.02 -6.59
CA ALA A 223 12.44 7.10 -7.23
C ALA A 223 11.70 5.75 -7.16
N ILE A 224 12.39 4.65 -7.45
CA ILE A 224 11.84 3.28 -7.37
C ILE A 224 11.36 2.99 -5.94
N GLN A 225 12.16 3.30 -4.92
CA GLN A 225 11.78 3.06 -3.53
C GLN A 225 10.61 3.93 -3.07
N LEU A 226 10.53 5.18 -3.51
CA LEU A 226 9.40 6.05 -3.17
C LEU A 226 8.11 5.62 -3.87
N LEU A 227 8.19 5.09 -5.10
CA LEU A 227 7.05 4.47 -5.77
C LEU A 227 6.60 3.20 -5.05
N GLU A 228 7.54 2.33 -4.67
CA GLU A 228 7.25 1.13 -3.88
C GLU A 228 6.60 1.49 -2.54
N TYR A 229 7.10 2.51 -1.84
CA TYR A 229 6.54 2.99 -0.59
C TYR A 229 5.13 3.60 -0.78
N ALA A 230 4.90 4.39 -1.83
CA ALA A 230 3.58 4.96 -2.09
C ALA A 230 2.52 3.86 -2.35
N ASN A 231 2.88 2.80 -3.08
CA ASN A 231 1.99 1.67 -3.30
C ASN A 231 1.74 0.86 -2.02
N SER A 232 2.75 0.70 -1.15
CA SER A 232 2.53 0.04 0.15
C SER A 232 1.58 0.83 1.05
N GLN A 233 1.65 2.17 1.01
CA GLN A 233 0.71 3.02 1.74
C GLN A 233 -0.72 2.91 1.20
N LEU A 234 -0.88 2.84 -0.13
CA LEU A 234 -2.18 2.57 -0.74
C LEU A 234 -2.76 1.25 -0.23
N LEU A 235 -1.95 0.18 -0.23
CA LEU A 235 -2.34 -1.15 0.22
C LEU A 235 -2.80 -1.14 1.67
N GLU A 236 -2.07 -0.48 2.56
CA GLU A 236 -2.41 -0.28 3.97
C GLU A 236 -3.76 0.45 4.15
N PHE A 237 -3.97 1.59 3.46
CA PHE A 237 -5.24 2.30 3.53
C PHE A 237 -6.41 1.48 2.99
N ARG A 238 -6.21 0.68 1.93
CA ARG A 238 -7.22 -0.26 1.42
C ARG A 238 -7.57 -1.32 2.44
N HIS A 239 -6.57 -1.89 3.11
CA HIS A 239 -6.79 -2.86 4.18
C HIS A 239 -7.69 -2.28 5.29
N TYR A 240 -7.37 -1.08 5.78
CA TYR A 240 -8.17 -0.45 6.83
C TYR A 240 -9.54 0.00 6.33
N ASP A 241 -9.70 0.37 5.06
CA ASP A 241 -11.00 0.64 4.47
C ASP A 241 -11.91 -0.59 4.51
N ASP A 242 -11.39 -1.76 4.11
CA ASP A 242 -12.12 -3.03 4.15
C ASP A 242 -12.42 -3.44 5.59
N LEU A 243 -11.43 -3.38 6.49
CA LEU A 243 -11.59 -3.73 7.90
C LEU A 243 -12.64 -2.87 8.61
N LEU A 244 -12.62 -1.55 8.39
CA LEU A 244 -13.64 -0.63 8.92
C LEU A 244 -15.02 -0.93 8.35
N THR A 245 -15.13 -1.27 7.06
CA THR A 245 -16.39 -1.66 6.44
C THR A 245 -16.99 -2.88 7.15
N GLU A 246 -16.21 -3.94 7.32
CA GLU A 246 -16.65 -5.16 7.99
C GLU A 246 -17.08 -4.93 9.45
N GLU A 247 -16.30 -4.13 10.20
CA GLU A 247 -16.62 -3.83 11.59
C GLU A 247 -17.89 -2.95 11.71
N LEU A 248 -18.05 -1.95 10.84
CA LEU A 248 -19.25 -1.12 10.81
C LEU A 248 -20.49 -1.94 10.44
N GLU A 249 -20.44 -2.78 9.42
CA GLU A 249 -21.54 -3.67 9.06
C GLU A 249 -21.92 -4.63 10.20
N ARG A 250 -20.94 -5.15 10.92
CA ARG A 250 -21.15 -6.02 12.07
C ARG A 250 -21.86 -5.27 13.20
N VAL A 251 -21.47 -4.03 13.48
CA VAL A 251 -22.10 -3.19 14.49
C VAL A 251 -23.54 -2.87 14.09
N TYR A 252 -23.80 -2.49 12.83
CA TYR A 252 -25.16 -2.21 12.36
C TYR A 252 -26.07 -3.42 12.49
N LYS A 253 -25.61 -4.63 12.10
CA LYS A 253 -26.38 -5.87 12.30
C LYS A 253 -26.71 -6.14 13.76
N LEU A 254 -25.76 -5.90 14.69
CA LEU A 254 -26.00 -6.08 16.12
C LEU A 254 -27.00 -5.07 16.69
N LEU A 255 -27.02 -3.84 16.18
CA LEU A 255 -28.00 -2.82 16.57
C LEU A 255 -29.41 -3.17 16.10
N ASP A 256 -29.55 -3.81 14.93
CA ASP A 256 -30.83 -4.26 14.39
C ASP A 256 -31.38 -5.52 15.10
N GLU A 257 -30.51 -6.38 15.67
CA GLU A 257 -30.93 -7.63 16.37
C GLU A 257 -31.65 -7.40 17.70
N GLY A 258 -31.70 -6.18 18.23
CA GLY A 258 -32.50 -5.79 19.40
C GLY A 258 -31.74 -5.72 20.73
N THR A 259 -32.48 -5.48 21.85
CA THR A 259 -31.94 -5.00 23.15
C THR A 259 -31.76 -6.09 24.23
N GLY A 260 -31.59 -7.35 23.87
CA GLY A 260 -31.39 -8.44 24.84
C GLY A 260 -30.03 -8.38 25.55
N ILE A 261 -29.91 -8.97 26.76
CA ILE A 261 -28.68 -9.02 27.55
C ILE A 261 -27.51 -9.60 26.73
N LEU A 262 -27.76 -10.64 25.95
CA LEU A 262 -26.74 -11.22 25.06
C LEU A 262 -26.32 -10.28 23.93
N ALA A 263 -27.23 -9.46 23.39
CA ALA A 263 -26.93 -8.45 22.39
C ALA A 263 -26.02 -7.34 22.99
N GLN A 264 -26.25 -6.93 24.22
CA GLN A 264 -25.42 -5.95 24.91
C GLN A 264 -23.97 -6.45 25.14
N TRP A 265 -23.80 -7.73 25.49
CA TRP A 265 -22.45 -8.33 25.59
C TRP A 265 -21.74 -8.39 24.27
N LYS A 266 -22.45 -8.76 23.19
CA LYS A 266 -21.91 -8.75 21.83
C LYS A 266 -21.52 -7.32 21.41
N LEU A 267 -22.37 -6.34 21.71
CA LEU A 267 -22.15 -4.93 21.42
C LEU A 267 -20.92 -4.37 22.15
N ALA A 268 -20.75 -4.69 23.45
CA ALA A 268 -19.57 -4.29 24.21
C ALA A 268 -18.27 -4.89 23.63
N ARG A 269 -18.30 -6.15 23.17
CA ARG A 269 -17.16 -6.79 22.53
C ARG A 269 -16.85 -6.16 21.17
N SER A 270 -17.86 -5.80 20.39
CA SER A 270 -17.70 -5.09 19.11
C SER A 270 -17.17 -3.67 19.34
N ALA A 271 -17.59 -2.96 20.39
CA ALA A 271 -17.05 -1.66 20.76
C ALA A 271 -15.54 -1.74 21.06
N THR A 272 -15.10 -2.75 21.81
CA THR A 272 -13.66 -2.94 22.09
C THR A 272 -12.87 -3.21 20.83
N ARG A 273 -13.38 -4.02 19.92
CA ARG A 273 -12.73 -4.33 18.63
C ARG A 273 -12.65 -3.09 17.75
N LEU A 274 -13.76 -2.34 17.63
CA LEU A 274 -13.81 -1.10 16.88
C LEU A 274 -12.80 -0.07 17.42
N HIS A 275 -12.67 0.03 18.74
CA HIS A 275 -11.68 0.89 19.37
C HIS A 275 -10.23 0.50 19.00
N THR A 276 -9.93 -0.81 18.95
CA THR A 276 -8.61 -1.28 18.52
C THR A 276 -8.32 -0.87 17.07
N VAL A 277 -9.29 -1.08 16.16
CA VAL A 277 -9.14 -0.67 14.75
C VAL A 277 -8.93 0.84 14.63
N LEU A 278 -9.64 1.65 15.43
CA LEU A 278 -9.45 3.10 15.42
C LEU A 278 -8.04 3.51 15.87
N LEU A 279 -7.45 2.82 16.84
CA LEU A 279 -6.06 3.06 17.26
C LEU A 279 -5.06 2.67 16.16
N ASP A 280 -5.24 1.52 15.52
CA ASP A 280 -4.37 1.02 14.45
C ASP A 280 -4.39 2.00 13.26
N VAL A 281 -5.58 2.50 12.87
CA VAL A 281 -5.72 3.51 11.80
C VAL A 281 -5.07 4.85 12.18
N ALA A 282 -5.18 5.28 13.44
CA ALA A 282 -4.53 6.51 13.89
C ALA A 282 -3.00 6.40 13.81
N GLU A 283 -2.42 5.25 14.16
CA GLU A 283 -0.99 4.96 14.05
C GLU A 283 -0.54 4.97 12.59
N LEU A 284 -1.27 4.30 11.69
CA LEU A 284 -0.98 4.32 10.24
C LEU A 284 -1.01 5.74 9.69
N THR A 285 -2.03 6.51 10.03
CA THR A 285 -2.17 7.89 9.55
C THR A 285 -1.00 8.75 9.99
N GLU A 286 -0.57 8.61 11.24
CA GLU A 286 0.61 9.30 11.77
C GLU A 286 1.89 8.87 11.03
N HIS A 287 2.10 7.59 10.78
CA HIS A 287 3.25 7.07 10.03
C HIS A 287 3.27 7.61 8.61
N SER A 288 2.14 7.61 7.90
CA SER A 288 2.01 8.15 6.54
C SER A 288 2.33 9.65 6.49
N ASP A 289 1.81 10.45 7.41
CA ASP A 289 2.06 11.89 7.47
C ASP A 289 3.50 12.22 7.86
N ASN A 290 4.12 11.40 8.71
CA ASN A 290 5.50 11.56 9.12
C ASN A 290 6.48 11.15 8.01
N ALA A 291 6.15 10.19 7.15
CA ALA A 291 7.02 9.77 6.06
C ALA A 291 7.49 10.95 5.19
N ILE A 292 6.60 11.91 4.91
CA ILE A 292 6.94 13.12 4.15
C ILE A 292 7.90 14.04 4.94
N LYS A 293 7.74 14.13 6.25
CA LYS A 293 8.58 14.97 7.13
C LYS A 293 10.00 14.41 7.28
N PHE A 294 10.15 13.09 7.18
CA PHE A 294 11.45 12.42 7.26
C PHE A 294 12.25 12.46 5.95
N LEU A 295 11.63 12.82 4.83
CA LEU A 295 12.32 13.08 3.58
C LEU A 295 12.97 14.46 3.64
N SER A 296 14.22 14.54 4.11
CA SER A 296 14.99 15.81 4.19
C SER A 296 15.33 16.39 2.83
N ASP A 297 15.21 15.62 1.75
CA ASP A 297 15.36 16.05 0.38
C ASP A 297 14.01 16.56 -0.15
N MET A 298 13.96 17.85 -0.49
CA MET A 298 12.77 18.50 -1.06
C MET A 298 12.31 17.84 -2.37
N PHE A 299 13.24 17.32 -3.18
CA PHE A 299 12.90 16.62 -4.42
C PHE A 299 12.24 15.28 -4.12
N ALA A 300 12.83 14.47 -3.23
CA ALA A 300 12.27 13.21 -2.79
C ALA A 300 10.87 13.39 -2.18
N ALA A 301 10.66 14.44 -1.38
CA ALA A 301 9.34 14.76 -0.81
C ALA A 301 8.30 15.14 -1.89
N ARG A 302 8.71 15.87 -2.94
CA ARG A 302 7.83 16.21 -4.07
C ARG A 302 7.49 14.98 -4.89
N LEU A 303 8.50 14.12 -5.16
CA LEU A 303 8.32 12.88 -5.92
C LEU A 303 7.37 11.93 -5.17
N TYR A 304 7.56 11.74 -3.87
CA TYR A 304 6.66 10.93 -3.05
C TYR A 304 5.22 11.46 -3.07
N ARG A 305 5.02 12.78 -2.89
CA ARG A 305 3.66 13.37 -2.95
C ARG A 305 3.00 13.13 -4.30
N LEU A 306 3.76 13.26 -5.39
CA LEU A 306 3.25 13.01 -6.74
C LEU A 306 2.90 11.53 -6.94
N ALA A 307 3.78 10.62 -6.47
CA ALA A 307 3.53 9.18 -6.50
C ALA A 307 2.26 8.83 -5.70
N ALA A 308 2.19 9.23 -4.43
CA ALA A 308 1.04 8.98 -3.55
C ALA A 308 -0.27 9.53 -4.15
N LEU A 309 -0.23 10.73 -4.74
CA LEU A 309 -1.39 11.32 -5.41
C LEU A 309 -1.85 10.47 -6.60
N LYS A 310 -0.90 10.01 -7.43
CA LYS A 310 -1.23 9.29 -8.67
C LYS A 310 -1.64 7.84 -8.45
N VAL A 311 -1.14 7.17 -7.42
CA VAL A 311 -1.61 5.83 -7.06
C VAL A 311 -2.90 5.85 -6.22
N GLY A 312 -3.38 7.02 -5.76
CA GLY A 312 -4.67 7.18 -5.09
C GLY A 312 -4.63 7.13 -3.55
N VAL A 313 -3.45 7.25 -2.93
CA VAL A 313 -3.32 7.26 -1.45
C VAL A 313 -4.23 8.31 -0.78
N PRO A 314 -4.33 9.57 -1.25
CA PRO A 314 -5.21 10.56 -0.63
C PRO A 314 -6.69 10.15 -0.67
N ASP A 315 -7.14 9.53 -1.75
CA ASP A 315 -8.55 9.14 -1.92
C ASP A 315 -8.95 8.07 -0.92
N TYR A 316 -8.11 7.03 -0.74
CA TYR A 316 -8.33 6.00 0.28
C TYR A 316 -8.16 6.52 1.70
N LYS A 317 -7.19 7.42 1.94
CA LYS A 317 -7.05 8.11 3.24
C LYS A 317 -8.31 8.86 3.61
N ASP A 318 -8.93 9.57 2.67
CA ASP A 318 -10.18 10.29 2.89
C ASP A 318 -11.37 9.34 3.14
N LEU A 319 -11.43 8.19 2.43
CA LEU A 319 -12.43 7.15 2.69
C LEU A 319 -12.29 6.60 4.12
N VAL A 320 -11.09 6.20 4.50
CA VAL A 320 -10.77 5.70 5.84
C VAL A 320 -11.12 6.75 6.90
N THR A 321 -10.73 8.02 6.70
CA THR A 321 -11.01 9.11 7.64
C THR A 321 -12.52 9.30 7.87
N ARG A 322 -13.33 9.24 6.83
CA ARG A 322 -14.81 9.30 6.95
C ARG A 322 -15.36 8.11 7.74
N LYS A 323 -14.88 6.90 7.45
CA LYS A 323 -15.31 5.68 8.18
C LYS A 323 -14.87 5.72 9.64
N VAL A 324 -13.67 6.21 9.94
CA VAL A 324 -13.19 6.45 11.31
C VAL A 324 -14.14 7.36 12.08
N HIS A 325 -14.57 8.48 11.48
CA HIS A 325 -15.52 9.39 12.12
C HIS A 325 -16.84 8.67 12.45
N THR A 326 -17.40 7.93 11.48
CA THR A 326 -18.62 7.14 11.71
C THR A 326 -18.41 6.08 12.79
N ALA A 327 -17.26 5.42 12.81
CA ALA A 327 -16.91 4.42 13.80
C ALA A 327 -16.77 5.01 15.21
N GLU A 328 -16.19 6.21 15.34
CA GLU A 328 -16.12 6.95 16.62
C GLU A 328 -17.50 7.31 17.15
N GLU A 329 -18.41 7.80 16.31
CA GLU A 329 -19.78 8.12 16.70
C GLU A 329 -20.53 6.86 17.18
N LEU A 330 -20.41 5.75 16.44
CA LEU A 330 -21.00 4.46 16.82
C LEU A 330 -20.39 3.93 18.13
N TYR A 331 -19.07 4.03 18.29
CA TYR A 331 -18.40 3.65 19.53
C TYR A 331 -18.95 4.42 20.74
N ARG A 332 -19.05 5.74 20.64
CA ARG A 332 -19.64 6.59 21.70
C ARG A 332 -21.08 6.16 22.02
N PHE A 333 -21.90 5.99 20.98
CA PHE A 333 -23.29 5.50 21.15
C PHE A 333 -23.35 4.15 21.88
N MET A 334 -22.49 3.19 21.49
CA MET A 334 -22.45 1.87 22.16
C MET A 334 -22.04 1.95 23.62
N VAL A 335 -21.06 2.78 23.94
CA VAL A 335 -20.60 3.00 25.33
C VAL A 335 -21.67 3.65 26.17
N ASP A 336 -22.36 4.66 25.65
CA ASP A 336 -23.45 5.35 26.37
C ASP A 336 -24.63 4.40 26.61
N GLN A 337 -25.01 3.60 25.62
CA GLN A 337 -26.07 2.60 25.76
C GLN A 337 -25.72 1.52 26.79
N PHE A 338 -24.46 1.08 26.82
CA PHE A 338 -23.98 0.13 27.82
C PHE A 338 -24.02 0.72 29.24
N ASN A 339 -23.57 1.97 29.40
CA ASN A 339 -23.60 2.65 30.71
C ASN A 339 -25.04 2.86 31.20
N GLN A 340 -25.95 3.27 30.33
CA GLN A 340 -27.39 3.43 30.67
C GLN A 340 -28.02 2.11 31.09
N SER A 341 -27.70 1.01 30.37
CA SER A 341 -28.19 -0.31 30.77
C SER A 341 -27.67 -0.77 32.11
N ARG A 342 -26.39 -0.52 32.43
CA ARG A 342 -25.84 -0.81 33.78
C ARG A 342 -26.51 -0.02 34.86
N ALA A 343 -26.78 1.27 34.66
CA ALA A 343 -27.51 2.12 35.59
C ALA A 343 -28.90 1.55 35.85
N PHE A 344 -29.64 1.18 34.81
CA PHE A 344 -30.96 0.56 34.94
C PHE A 344 -30.93 -0.74 35.75
N PHE A 345 -29.95 -1.63 35.51
CA PHE A 345 -29.80 -2.88 36.27
C PHE A 345 -29.49 -2.62 37.76
N LEU A 346 -28.68 -1.61 38.06
CA LEU A 346 -28.40 -1.23 39.45
C LEU A 346 -29.65 -0.68 40.13
N GLU A 347 -30.40 0.21 39.48
CA GLU A 347 -31.66 0.72 39.98
C GLU A 347 -32.69 -0.39 40.24
N LEU A 348 -32.85 -1.32 39.27
CA LEU A 348 -33.73 -2.48 39.40
C LEU A 348 -33.33 -3.37 40.60
N THR A 349 -32.02 -3.59 40.75
CA THR A 349 -31.49 -4.37 41.89
C THR A 349 -31.82 -3.70 43.23
N VAL A 350 -31.67 -2.38 43.34
CA VAL A 350 -32.04 -1.62 44.52
C VAL A 350 -33.53 -1.73 44.79
N VAL A 351 -34.38 -1.59 43.78
CA VAL A 351 -35.84 -1.75 43.89
C VAL A 351 -36.22 -3.14 44.39
N ILE A 352 -35.59 -4.19 43.84
CA ILE A 352 -35.83 -5.57 44.26
C ILE A 352 -35.45 -5.77 45.73
N ILE A 353 -34.31 -5.24 46.17
CA ILE A 353 -33.88 -5.29 47.59
C ILE A 353 -34.91 -4.61 48.48
N LEU A 354 -35.33 -3.40 48.12
CA LEU A 354 -36.37 -2.67 48.88
C LEU A 354 -37.72 -3.43 48.95
N VAL A 355 -38.14 -4.07 47.85
CA VAL A 355 -39.35 -4.90 47.85
C VAL A 355 -39.20 -6.12 48.77
N ILE A 356 -38.02 -6.76 48.76
CA ILE A 356 -37.75 -7.88 49.67
C ILE A 356 -37.76 -7.42 51.12
N GLU A 357 -37.13 -6.31 51.46
CA GLU A 357 -37.17 -5.74 52.83
C GLU A 357 -38.56 -5.39 53.23
N LEU A 358 -39.34 -4.78 52.34
CA LEU A 358 -40.75 -4.44 52.64
C LEU A 358 -41.60 -5.71 52.94
N VAL A 359 -41.45 -6.79 52.16
CA VAL A 359 -42.10 -8.06 52.37
C VAL A 359 -41.71 -8.70 53.71
N TYR A 360 -40.41 -8.63 54.07
CA TYR A 360 -39.92 -9.07 55.37
C TYR A 360 -40.55 -8.28 56.53
N LEU A 361 -40.64 -6.96 56.40
CA LEU A 361 -41.22 -6.08 57.39
C LEU A 361 -42.71 -6.33 57.62
N PHE A 362 -43.45 -6.61 56.55
CA PHE A 362 -44.88 -7.00 56.64
C PHE A 362 -45.09 -8.40 57.22
N LYS A 363 -44.25 -9.40 56.88
CA LYS A 363 -44.32 -10.73 57.47
C LYS A 363 -43.92 -10.74 58.94
N GLY A 364 -42.92 -9.90 59.34
CA GLY A 364 -42.51 -9.78 60.73
C GLY A 364 -43.55 -9.07 61.69
N LYS A 365 -44.59 -8.42 61.13
CA LYS A 365 -45.71 -7.83 61.89
C LYS A 365 -46.95 -8.72 62.02
N LEU A 366 -46.91 -9.95 61.42
CA LEU A 366 -48.00 -10.94 61.41
C LEU A 366 -47.74 -12.09 62.41
N PHE A 367 -46.73 -12.03 63.23
CA PHE A 367 -46.49 -12.94 64.35
C PHE A 367 -46.35 -12.17 65.68
#